data_3730c3acfff784561b6b58d8fb123a32
#
_entry.id   3730c3acfff784561b6b58d8fb123a32
#
_cell.length_a   1.000
_cell.length_b   1.000
_cell.length_c   1.000
_cell.angle_alpha   90.00
_cell.angle_beta   90.00
_cell.angle_gamma   90.00
#
_symmetry.space_group_name_H-M   'P 1'
#
loop_
_entity.id
_entity.type
_entity.pdbx_description
1 polymer ?
#
loop_
_entity_poly.entity_id
_entity_poly.type
_entity_poly.pdbx_seq_one_letter_code
_entity_poly.pdbx_strand_id
1 'polypeptide(L)'
;MKRNIPAHIVMPRNAPKVKIQAVEGYRANITLCEPTLKARRETLEKIAEKTGAYVVHPFNEPKVIAGQGTCAMEMIEDIGDLDAICAPVGGGGLMSGTCIAARSMLPNVRLFGAEPKGADDAYQSLKKGKLIPQNNPKTICDGLLTSMGENTWNILKDHLEDIITVSDEEIVTAMKLIWERMKIIIEPSCATPLAAVLTPEFRELENIETIGIILTGGNVDLSKLPF
;
A
#
# COMPACT_ATOMS: atom_id res chain seq x y z
N MET A 1 3.09 -22.03 -0.45
CA MET A 1 2.93 -23.43 -0.82
C MET A 1 4.06 -23.99 -1.69
N LYS A 2 4.57 -23.25 -2.66
CA LYS A 2 5.67 -23.77 -3.51
C LYS A 2 6.91 -24.26 -2.76
N ARG A 3 7.10 -23.88 -1.48
CA ARG A 3 8.26 -24.25 -0.66
C ARG A 3 7.93 -25.04 0.61
N ASN A 4 6.67 -25.44 0.82
CA ASN A 4 6.17 -26.16 2.00
C ASN A 4 6.59 -25.54 3.35
N ILE A 5 6.67 -24.21 3.41
CA ILE A 5 6.99 -23.48 4.64
C ILE A 5 5.68 -23.28 5.41
N PRO A 6 5.57 -23.69 6.68
CA PRO A 6 4.43 -23.37 7.51
C PRO A 6 4.27 -21.86 7.66
N ALA A 7 3.06 -21.35 7.42
CA ALA A 7 2.73 -19.93 7.57
C ALA A 7 1.64 -19.76 8.64
N HIS A 8 1.88 -18.85 9.59
CA HIS A 8 0.92 -18.44 10.61
C HIS A 8 0.51 -17.00 10.33
N ILE A 9 -0.77 -16.77 10.06
CA ILE A 9 -1.30 -15.46 9.68
C ILE A 9 -2.27 -14.98 10.75
N VAL A 10 -1.99 -13.82 11.33
CA VAL A 10 -2.89 -13.14 12.27
C VAL A 10 -3.77 -12.17 11.49
N MET A 11 -5.07 -12.35 11.58
CA MET A 11 -6.04 -11.52 10.87
C MET A 11 -7.07 -10.92 11.85
N PRO A 12 -7.50 -9.67 11.68
CA PRO A 12 -8.58 -9.11 12.48
C PRO A 12 -9.91 -9.78 12.10
N ARG A 13 -10.81 -9.96 13.09
CA ARG A 13 -12.13 -10.62 12.88
C ARG A 13 -13.01 -9.90 11.87
N ASN A 14 -12.82 -8.59 11.69
CA ASN A 14 -13.55 -7.76 10.73
C ASN A 14 -12.87 -7.67 9.36
N ALA A 15 -11.82 -8.45 9.09
CA ALA A 15 -11.22 -8.50 7.76
C ALA A 15 -12.25 -8.95 6.71
N PRO A 16 -12.19 -8.43 5.47
CA PRO A 16 -13.06 -8.86 4.39
C PRO A 16 -13.05 -10.38 4.22
N LYS A 17 -14.21 -11.00 4.10
CA LYS A 17 -14.34 -12.47 3.98
C LYS A 17 -13.52 -13.03 2.82
N VAL A 18 -13.50 -12.32 1.70
CA VAL A 18 -12.71 -12.72 0.52
C VAL A 18 -11.22 -12.83 0.82
N LYS A 19 -10.68 -11.96 1.69
CA LYS A 19 -9.27 -12.00 2.08
C LYS A 19 -8.99 -13.18 3.03
N ILE A 20 -9.89 -13.45 3.97
CA ILE A 20 -9.78 -14.63 4.87
C ILE A 20 -9.82 -15.90 4.04
N GLN A 21 -10.80 -16.05 3.13
CA GLN A 21 -10.94 -17.21 2.26
C GLN A 21 -9.73 -17.43 1.34
N ALA A 22 -9.15 -16.34 0.82
CA ALA A 22 -7.93 -16.44 0.03
C ALA A 22 -6.76 -17.02 0.84
N VAL A 23 -6.56 -16.55 2.08
CA VAL A 23 -5.51 -17.04 2.98
C VAL A 23 -5.76 -18.50 3.38
N GLU A 24 -7.01 -18.90 3.64
CA GLU A 24 -7.41 -20.30 3.86
C GLU A 24 -7.08 -21.16 2.65
N GLY A 25 -7.41 -20.69 1.45
CA GLY A 25 -7.08 -21.38 0.20
C GLY A 25 -5.58 -21.60 0.00
N TYR A 26 -4.74 -20.74 0.57
CA TYR A 26 -3.27 -20.92 0.61
C TYR A 26 -2.80 -21.89 1.70
N ARG A 27 -3.71 -22.49 2.48
CA ARG A 27 -3.44 -23.42 3.60
C ARG A 27 -2.54 -22.83 4.68
N ALA A 28 -2.66 -21.54 4.95
CA ALA A 28 -2.00 -20.93 6.10
C ALA A 28 -2.79 -21.23 7.39
N ASN A 29 -2.06 -21.26 8.52
CA ASN A 29 -2.68 -21.33 9.84
C ASN A 29 -3.19 -19.93 10.23
N ILE A 30 -4.49 -19.69 10.16
CA ILE A 30 -5.11 -18.41 10.48
C ILE A 30 -5.45 -18.34 11.96
N THR A 31 -5.07 -17.25 12.62
CA THR A 31 -5.52 -16.89 13.96
C THR A 31 -6.24 -15.55 13.91
N LEU A 32 -7.53 -15.54 14.24
CA LEU A 32 -8.31 -14.31 14.28
C LEU A 32 -8.11 -13.57 15.61
N CYS A 33 -7.96 -12.25 15.55
CA CYS A 33 -7.81 -11.37 16.71
C CYS A 33 -8.81 -10.20 16.67
N GLU A 34 -8.92 -9.46 17.75
CA GLU A 34 -9.69 -8.22 17.78
C GLU A 34 -9.09 -7.18 16.81
N PRO A 35 -9.92 -6.29 16.22
CA PRO A 35 -9.50 -5.37 15.15
C PRO A 35 -8.73 -4.16 15.69
N THR A 36 -7.73 -4.39 16.52
CA THR A 36 -6.83 -3.36 17.06
C THR A 36 -5.37 -3.72 16.79
N LEU A 37 -4.53 -2.72 16.62
CA LEU A 37 -3.08 -2.93 16.44
C LEU A 37 -2.47 -3.66 17.64
N LYS A 38 -2.93 -3.34 18.84
CA LYS A 38 -2.48 -3.99 20.09
C LYS A 38 -2.81 -5.48 20.10
N ALA A 39 -4.06 -5.86 19.85
CA ALA A 39 -4.48 -7.26 19.84
C ALA A 39 -3.77 -8.06 18.74
N ARG A 40 -3.53 -7.44 17.58
CA ARG A 40 -2.77 -8.05 16.49
C ARG A 40 -1.34 -8.36 16.93
N ARG A 41 -0.65 -7.40 17.57
CA ARG A 41 0.72 -7.58 18.08
C ARG A 41 0.77 -8.68 19.15
N GLU A 42 -0.06 -8.60 20.18
CA GLU A 42 -0.08 -9.59 21.27
C GLU A 42 -0.38 -11.01 20.77
N THR A 43 -1.27 -11.15 19.79
CA THR A 43 -1.59 -12.45 19.18
C THR A 43 -0.40 -12.98 18.38
N LEU A 44 0.27 -12.12 17.63
CA LEU A 44 1.46 -12.48 16.86
C LEU A 44 2.60 -12.96 17.76
N GLU A 45 2.89 -12.23 18.83
CA GLU A 45 3.93 -12.55 19.82
C GLU A 45 3.69 -13.93 20.44
N LYS A 46 2.46 -14.21 20.90
CA LYS A 46 2.07 -15.52 21.46
C LYS A 46 2.26 -16.68 20.47
N ILE A 47 1.95 -16.44 19.19
CA ILE A 47 2.15 -17.47 18.14
C ILE A 47 3.63 -17.68 17.89
N ALA A 48 4.41 -16.62 17.78
CA ALA A 48 5.85 -16.70 17.56
C ALA A 48 6.55 -17.44 18.70
N GLU A 49 6.22 -17.13 19.96
CA GLU A 49 6.73 -17.84 21.13
C GLU A 49 6.39 -19.33 21.11
N LYS A 50 5.14 -19.67 20.78
CA LYS A 50 4.66 -21.05 20.77
C LYS A 50 5.25 -21.90 19.65
N THR A 51 5.51 -21.29 18.49
CA THR A 51 5.88 -22.03 17.27
C THR A 51 7.34 -21.91 16.90
N GLY A 52 8.06 -20.93 17.45
CA GLY A 52 9.40 -20.56 17.01
C GLY A 52 9.42 -19.90 15.62
N ALA A 53 8.27 -19.50 15.08
CA ALA A 53 8.18 -18.91 13.77
C ALA A 53 8.87 -17.54 13.71
N TYR A 54 9.59 -17.29 12.63
CA TYR A 54 10.15 -15.97 12.35
C TYR A 54 9.04 -14.98 12.03
N VAL A 55 9.03 -13.82 12.70
CA VAL A 55 8.06 -12.76 12.48
C VAL A 55 8.50 -11.93 11.29
N VAL A 56 7.66 -11.89 10.24
CA VAL A 56 7.84 -11.01 9.10
C VAL A 56 6.90 -9.82 9.23
N HIS A 57 7.45 -8.63 9.46
CA HIS A 57 6.63 -7.42 9.50
C HIS A 57 6.16 -7.06 8.09
N PRO A 58 4.86 -6.75 7.87
CA PRO A 58 4.29 -6.65 6.52
C PRO A 58 4.84 -5.47 5.68
N PHE A 59 5.47 -4.47 6.29
CA PHE A 59 6.02 -3.31 5.58
C PHE A 59 7.26 -2.68 6.22
N ASN A 60 7.44 -2.77 7.54
CA ASN A 60 8.54 -2.12 8.26
C ASN A 60 9.77 -3.04 8.44
N GLU A 61 9.99 -3.93 7.48
CA GLU A 61 11.06 -4.91 7.44
C GLU A 61 11.92 -4.66 6.20
N PRO A 62 13.24 -4.44 6.32
CA PRO A 62 14.10 -4.12 5.19
C PRO A 62 14.02 -5.11 4.03
N LYS A 63 13.92 -6.41 4.31
CA LYS A 63 13.78 -7.43 3.27
C LYS A 63 12.44 -7.36 2.53
N VAL A 64 11.37 -6.99 3.24
CA VAL A 64 10.05 -6.75 2.63
C VAL A 64 10.11 -5.50 1.76
N ILE A 65 10.67 -4.40 2.27
CA ILE A 65 10.86 -3.16 1.51
C ILE A 65 11.64 -3.43 0.21
N ALA A 66 12.77 -4.14 0.28
CA ALA A 66 13.55 -4.52 -0.88
C ALA A 66 12.74 -5.35 -1.89
N GLY A 67 11.94 -6.31 -1.40
CA GLY A 67 11.04 -7.11 -2.26
C GLY A 67 9.98 -6.26 -2.96
N GLN A 68 9.47 -5.21 -2.31
CA GLN A 68 8.48 -4.30 -2.94
C GLN A 68 9.10 -3.44 -4.04
N GLY A 69 10.39 -3.13 -3.96
CA GLY A 69 11.11 -2.35 -4.98
C GLY A 69 11.17 -3.03 -6.34
N THR A 70 11.03 -4.36 -6.40
CA THR A 70 11.03 -5.10 -7.67
C THR A 70 9.91 -4.68 -8.62
N CYS A 71 8.77 -4.22 -8.09
CA CYS A 71 7.67 -3.71 -8.90
C CYS A 71 8.09 -2.48 -9.72
N ALA A 72 8.76 -1.52 -9.08
CA ALA A 72 9.26 -0.34 -9.77
C ALA A 72 10.42 -0.67 -10.71
N MET A 73 11.28 -1.61 -10.34
CA MET A 73 12.36 -2.09 -11.23
C MET A 73 11.79 -2.64 -12.53
N GLU A 74 10.87 -3.60 -12.46
CA GLU A 74 10.23 -4.21 -13.63
C GLU A 74 9.51 -3.16 -14.49
N MET A 75 8.78 -2.23 -13.85
CA MET A 75 8.11 -1.15 -14.57
C MET A 75 9.10 -0.27 -15.35
N ILE A 76 10.22 0.10 -14.76
CA ILE A 76 11.25 0.93 -15.40
C ILE A 76 11.97 0.13 -16.51
N GLU A 77 12.26 -1.15 -16.27
CA GLU A 77 12.86 -2.02 -17.29
C GLU A 77 11.96 -2.18 -18.52
N ASP A 78 10.65 -2.26 -18.34
CA ASP A 78 9.68 -2.45 -19.43
C ASP A 78 9.37 -1.15 -20.19
N ILE A 79 9.32 0.00 -19.49
CA ILE A 79 8.84 1.27 -20.06
C ILE A 79 9.99 2.21 -20.44
N GLY A 80 11.07 2.18 -19.67
CA GLY A 80 12.19 3.11 -19.82
C GLY A 80 12.00 4.38 -18.99
N ASP A 81 12.16 5.55 -19.60
CA ASP A 81 12.11 6.84 -18.93
C ASP A 81 10.70 7.19 -18.47
N LEU A 82 10.59 7.53 -17.18
CA LEU A 82 9.38 8.02 -16.53
C LEU A 82 9.69 9.37 -15.86
N ASP A 83 8.80 10.35 -16.02
CA ASP A 83 8.92 11.64 -15.32
C ASP A 83 8.48 11.52 -13.87
N ALA A 84 7.47 10.69 -13.60
CA ALA A 84 6.97 10.49 -12.26
C ALA A 84 6.51 9.05 -12.01
N ILE A 85 6.49 8.65 -10.74
CA ILE A 85 5.86 7.40 -10.27
C ILE A 85 4.95 7.73 -9.09
N CYS A 86 3.74 7.16 -9.12
CA CYS A 86 2.77 7.28 -8.03
C CYS A 86 2.36 5.90 -7.51
N ALA A 87 2.39 5.73 -6.18
CA ALA A 87 1.97 4.50 -5.53
C ALA A 87 1.17 4.78 -4.24
N PRO A 88 0.28 3.87 -3.81
CA PRO A 88 -0.49 4.06 -2.59
C PRO A 88 0.39 3.91 -1.35
N VAL A 89 0.09 4.69 -0.32
CA VAL A 89 0.78 4.65 0.96
C VAL A 89 -0.17 4.22 2.07
N GLY A 90 0.15 3.12 2.74
CA GLY A 90 -0.42 2.71 4.01
C GLY A 90 0.73 2.60 5.01
N GLY A 91 1.26 1.41 5.29
CA GLY A 91 2.47 1.25 6.12
C GLY A 91 3.78 1.73 5.47
N GLY A 92 3.74 2.14 4.21
CA GLY A 92 4.86 2.73 3.46
C GLY A 92 5.83 1.73 2.83
N GLY A 93 5.65 0.41 3.01
CA GLY A 93 6.62 -0.59 2.52
C GLY A 93 6.77 -0.61 1.00
N LEU A 94 5.66 -0.59 0.26
CA LEU A 94 5.66 -0.55 -1.20
C LEU A 94 6.31 0.74 -1.71
N MET A 95 5.86 1.89 -1.22
CA MET A 95 6.40 3.17 -1.67
C MET A 95 7.87 3.34 -1.30
N SER A 96 8.31 2.83 -0.14
CA SER A 96 9.73 2.83 0.23
C SER A 96 10.59 2.01 -0.73
N GLY A 97 10.14 0.80 -1.07
CA GLY A 97 10.83 -0.03 -2.07
C GLY A 97 10.86 0.64 -3.44
N THR A 98 9.73 1.22 -3.86
CA THR A 98 9.61 2.01 -5.09
C THR A 98 10.61 3.17 -5.12
N CYS A 99 10.70 3.95 -4.04
CA CYS A 99 11.64 5.06 -3.93
C CYS A 99 13.08 4.63 -4.12
N ILE A 100 13.51 3.60 -3.42
CA ILE A 100 14.90 3.10 -3.49
C ILE A 100 15.22 2.62 -4.91
N ALA A 101 14.35 1.77 -5.48
CA ALA A 101 14.55 1.22 -6.82
C ALA A 101 14.54 2.33 -7.89
N ALA A 102 13.53 3.18 -7.87
CA ALA A 102 13.38 4.24 -8.85
C ALA A 102 14.54 5.23 -8.83
N ARG A 103 14.96 5.69 -7.66
CA ARG A 103 16.12 6.60 -7.54
C ARG A 103 17.43 5.96 -8.01
N SER A 104 17.57 4.65 -7.87
CA SER A 104 18.76 3.93 -8.37
C SER A 104 18.80 3.85 -9.89
N MET A 105 17.64 3.72 -10.54
CA MET A 105 17.53 3.51 -11.98
C MET A 105 17.27 4.80 -12.75
N LEU A 106 16.45 5.70 -12.19
CA LEU A 106 16.08 7.01 -12.74
C LEU A 106 16.31 8.10 -11.67
N PRO A 107 17.52 8.65 -11.55
CA PRO A 107 17.85 9.58 -10.46
C PRO A 107 16.95 10.82 -10.37
N ASN A 108 16.39 11.27 -11.50
CA ASN A 108 15.58 12.48 -11.60
C ASN A 108 14.07 12.23 -11.56
N VAL A 109 13.61 10.96 -11.48
CA VAL A 109 12.18 10.65 -11.44
C VAL A 109 11.50 11.27 -10.22
N ARG A 110 10.35 11.87 -10.42
CA ARG A 110 9.55 12.47 -9.34
C ARG A 110 8.68 11.39 -8.68
N LEU A 111 8.64 11.37 -7.35
CA LEU A 111 8.01 10.29 -6.60
C LEU A 111 6.89 10.83 -5.73
N PHE A 112 5.68 10.32 -5.95
CA PHE A 112 4.47 10.75 -5.26
C PHE A 112 3.81 9.59 -4.52
N GLY A 113 3.41 9.84 -3.27
CA GLY A 113 2.53 8.96 -2.53
C GLY A 113 1.07 9.34 -2.76
N ALA A 114 0.16 8.39 -2.58
CA ALA A 114 -1.27 8.63 -2.59
C ALA A 114 -1.94 8.02 -1.37
N GLU A 115 -2.76 8.79 -0.66
CA GLU A 115 -3.51 8.36 0.52
C GLU A 115 -4.99 8.76 0.42
N PRO A 116 -5.91 7.97 1.02
CA PRO A 116 -7.28 8.45 1.22
C PRO A 116 -7.31 9.51 2.33
N LYS A 117 -8.10 10.57 2.17
CA LYS A 117 -8.29 11.63 3.18
C LYS A 117 -8.70 11.10 4.56
N GLY A 118 -9.37 9.94 4.59
CA GLY A 118 -9.77 9.28 5.84
C GLY A 118 -8.66 8.46 6.51
N ALA A 119 -7.45 8.38 5.93
CA ALA A 119 -6.29 7.68 6.49
C ALA A 119 -5.01 8.33 5.92
N ASP A 120 -4.70 9.55 6.36
CA ASP A 120 -3.71 10.47 5.80
C ASP A 120 -2.47 10.69 6.69
N ASP A 121 -2.10 9.71 7.48
CA ASP A 121 -0.99 9.85 8.44
C ASP A 121 0.37 10.09 7.78
N ALA A 122 0.62 9.54 6.61
CA ALA A 122 1.86 9.78 5.87
C ALA A 122 1.91 11.21 5.32
N TYR A 123 0.82 11.72 4.77
CA TYR A 123 0.69 13.12 4.36
C TYR A 123 0.94 14.07 5.54
N GLN A 124 0.28 13.83 6.67
CA GLN A 124 0.46 14.64 7.88
C GLN A 124 1.92 14.57 8.39
N SER A 125 2.54 13.40 8.30
CA SER A 125 3.93 13.19 8.69
C SER A 125 4.88 13.99 7.80
N LEU A 126 4.68 13.93 6.48
CA LEU A 126 5.50 14.66 5.51
C LEU A 126 5.39 16.18 5.72
N LYS A 127 4.16 16.71 5.83
CA LYS A 127 3.93 18.15 6.05
C LYS A 127 4.50 18.67 7.39
N LYS A 128 4.53 17.83 8.43
CA LYS A 128 5.06 18.21 9.76
C LYS A 128 6.52 17.83 9.99
N GLY A 129 7.15 17.13 9.06
CA GLY A 129 8.53 16.67 9.16
C GLY A 129 8.81 15.67 10.29
N LYS A 130 7.78 14.97 10.79
CA LYS A 130 7.88 13.98 11.85
C LYS A 130 6.84 12.89 11.69
N LEU A 131 7.18 11.65 12.08
CA LEU A 131 6.25 10.52 12.05
C LEU A 131 5.04 10.79 12.95
N ILE A 132 3.85 10.73 12.35
CA ILE A 132 2.54 10.86 13.02
C ILE A 132 1.82 9.53 12.88
N PRO A 133 1.40 8.91 13.99
CA PRO A 133 0.65 7.68 13.93
C PRO A 133 -0.76 7.92 13.40
N GLN A 134 -1.29 6.96 12.65
CA GLN A 134 -2.68 6.93 12.22
C GLN A 134 -3.62 6.90 13.44
N ASN A 135 -4.65 7.72 13.39
CA ASN A 135 -5.64 7.81 14.47
C ASN A 135 -7.04 7.64 13.90
N ASN A 136 -7.69 6.54 14.26
CA ASN A 136 -9.07 6.22 13.90
C ASN A 136 -9.39 6.38 12.40
N PRO A 137 -8.65 5.68 11.51
CA PRO A 137 -8.82 5.82 10.06
C PRO A 137 -10.23 5.37 9.63
N LYS A 138 -10.80 6.10 8.67
CA LYS A 138 -12.13 5.81 8.12
C LYS A 138 -12.13 6.02 6.61
N THR A 139 -12.01 4.93 5.86
CA THR A 139 -12.04 4.92 4.40
C THR A 139 -12.46 3.54 3.88
N ILE A 140 -12.89 3.47 2.62
CA ILE A 140 -13.14 2.21 1.90
C ILE A 140 -11.85 1.47 1.55
N CYS A 141 -10.69 2.12 1.66
CA CYS A 141 -9.37 1.56 1.37
C CYS A 141 -8.86 0.69 2.53
N ASP A 142 -9.42 -0.50 2.68
CA ASP A 142 -9.10 -1.40 3.80
C ASP A 142 -7.62 -1.81 3.87
N GLY A 143 -6.88 -1.76 2.76
CA GLY A 143 -5.44 -2.00 2.70
C GLY A 143 -4.57 -0.83 3.19
N LEU A 144 -5.14 0.36 3.43
CA LEU A 144 -4.42 1.58 3.79
C LEU A 144 -4.76 2.10 5.21
N LEU A 145 -5.37 1.28 6.06
CA LEU A 145 -5.80 1.64 7.43
C LEU A 145 -4.69 1.55 8.51
N THR A 146 -3.43 1.42 8.13
CA THR A 146 -2.33 1.22 9.06
C THR A 146 -1.42 2.44 9.12
N SER A 147 -0.72 2.64 10.26
CA SER A 147 0.29 3.69 10.36
C SER A 147 1.56 3.32 9.61
N MET A 148 2.29 4.32 9.14
CA MET A 148 3.67 4.13 8.69
C MET A 148 4.57 3.53 9.78
N GLY A 149 5.63 2.83 9.38
CA GLY A 149 6.71 2.38 10.25
C GLY A 149 7.87 3.38 10.29
N GLU A 150 8.75 3.25 11.28
CA GLU A 150 9.93 4.10 11.40
C GLU A 150 10.90 3.94 10.20
N ASN A 151 11.14 2.70 9.76
CA ASN A 151 12.01 2.43 8.62
C ASN A 151 11.43 3.04 7.33
N THR A 152 10.11 2.86 7.11
CA THR A 152 9.44 3.40 5.93
C THR A 152 9.39 4.93 5.97
N TRP A 153 9.10 5.53 7.14
CA TRP A 153 9.15 6.98 7.31
C TRP A 153 10.52 7.56 6.96
N ASN A 154 11.59 6.96 7.47
CA ASN A 154 12.95 7.43 7.20
C ASN A 154 13.33 7.42 5.70
N ILE A 155 12.75 6.49 4.93
CA ILE A 155 12.93 6.45 3.49
C ILE A 155 12.04 7.50 2.80
N LEU A 156 10.75 7.50 3.12
CA LEU A 156 9.78 8.33 2.40
C LEU A 156 10.03 9.84 2.56
N LYS A 157 10.39 10.29 3.76
CA LYS A 157 10.69 11.71 4.03
C LYS A 157 11.84 12.27 3.19
N ASP A 158 12.79 11.40 2.78
CA ASP A 158 13.98 11.81 2.04
C ASP A 158 13.82 11.68 0.51
N HIS A 159 12.78 10.94 0.06
CA HIS A 159 12.63 10.60 -1.36
C HIS A 159 11.34 11.11 -2.01
N LEU A 160 10.25 11.23 -1.25
CA LEU A 160 8.99 11.71 -1.80
C LEU A 160 9.02 13.20 -2.05
N GLU A 161 8.48 13.59 -3.19
CA GLU A 161 8.20 14.99 -3.46
C GLU A 161 6.95 15.47 -2.72
N ASP A 162 5.87 14.69 -2.81
CA ASP A 162 4.65 14.95 -2.03
C ASP A 162 3.81 13.68 -1.86
N ILE A 163 2.80 13.78 -1.01
CA ILE A 163 1.72 12.79 -0.85
C ILE A 163 0.40 13.50 -1.14
N ILE A 164 -0.35 12.97 -2.10
CA ILE A 164 -1.63 13.54 -2.53
C ILE A 164 -2.75 12.78 -1.83
N THR A 165 -3.63 13.52 -1.16
CA THR A 165 -4.79 12.92 -0.49
C THR A 165 -6.05 13.05 -1.33
N VAL A 166 -6.81 11.95 -1.42
CA VAL A 166 -8.03 11.85 -2.23
C VAL A 166 -9.22 11.36 -1.40
N SER A 167 -10.42 11.74 -1.78
CA SER A 167 -11.64 11.27 -1.14
C SER A 167 -12.04 9.86 -1.58
N ASP A 168 -12.89 9.20 -0.81
CA ASP A 168 -13.42 7.88 -1.18
C ASP A 168 -14.20 7.94 -2.50
N GLU A 169 -14.87 9.05 -2.82
CA GLU A 169 -15.60 9.25 -4.08
C GLU A 169 -14.66 9.36 -5.28
N GLU A 170 -13.54 10.07 -5.14
CA GLU A 170 -12.50 10.17 -6.16
C GLU A 170 -11.88 8.80 -6.41
N ILE A 171 -11.65 8.01 -5.35
CA ILE A 171 -11.14 6.63 -5.44
C ILE A 171 -12.12 5.72 -6.17
N VAL A 172 -13.41 5.79 -5.85
CA VAL A 172 -14.47 5.02 -6.55
C VAL A 172 -14.51 5.37 -8.03
N THR A 173 -14.39 6.65 -8.36
CA THR A 173 -14.37 7.13 -9.75
C THR A 173 -13.17 6.56 -10.52
N ALA A 174 -11.98 6.61 -9.92
CA ALA A 174 -10.77 6.03 -10.50
C ALA A 174 -10.86 4.49 -10.63
N MET A 175 -11.43 3.82 -9.64
CA MET A 175 -11.66 2.37 -9.65
C MET A 175 -12.56 1.96 -10.83
N LYS A 176 -13.69 2.64 -11.03
CA LYS A 176 -14.58 2.43 -12.18
C LYS A 176 -13.84 2.61 -13.51
N LEU A 177 -13.06 3.67 -13.62
CA LEU A 177 -12.31 3.96 -14.84
C LEU A 177 -11.35 2.83 -15.21
N ILE A 178 -10.61 2.28 -14.23
CA ILE A 178 -9.72 1.13 -14.44
C ILE A 178 -10.53 -0.09 -14.87
N TRP A 179 -11.62 -0.42 -14.17
CA TRP A 179 -12.46 -1.57 -14.50
C TRP A 179 -13.03 -1.48 -15.91
N GLU A 180 -13.58 -0.30 -16.27
CA GLU A 180 -14.25 -0.07 -17.55
C GLU A 180 -13.28 0.02 -18.74
N ARG A 181 -12.10 0.62 -18.56
CA ARG A 181 -11.16 0.87 -19.65
C ARG A 181 -10.10 -0.21 -19.78
N MET A 182 -9.51 -0.63 -18.67
CA MET A 182 -8.43 -1.62 -18.67
C MET A 182 -8.92 -3.06 -18.52
N LYS A 183 -10.17 -3.28 -18.07
CA LYS A 183 -10.74 -4.61 -17.78
C LYS A 183 -9.96 -5.37 -16.70
N ILE A 184 -9.39 -4.64 -15.76
CA ILE A 184 -8.64 -5.19 -14.63
C ILE A 184 -9.47 -4.98 -13.36
N ILE A 185 -9.69 -6.08 -12.63
CA ILE A 185 -10.36 -6.03 -11.32
C ILE A 185 -9.35 -5.57 -10.28
N ILE A 186 -9.62 -4.42 -9.68
CA ILE A 186 -8.83 -3.84 -8.59
C ILE A 186 -9.69 -3.56 -7.37
N GLU A 187 -9.06 -3.51 -6.19
CA GLU A 187 -9.68 -3.06 -4.95
C GLU A 187 -9.55 -1.53 -4.77
N PRO A 188 -10.34 -0.88 -3.87
CA PRO A 188 -10.28 0.57 -3.66
C PRO A 188 -8.88 1.10 -3.36
N SER A 189 -8.13 0.43 -2.47
CA SER A 189 -6.75 0.82 -2.14
C SER A 189 -5.83 0.91 -3.36
N CYS A 190 -6.07 0.06 -4.36
CA CYS A 190 -5.31 0.04 -5.61
C CYS A 190 -5.64 1.22 -6.54
N ALA A 191 -6.85 1.78 -6.44
CA ALA A 191 -7.28 2.91 -7.27
C ALA A 191 -6.77 4.27 -6.77
N THR A 192 -6.29 4.34 -5.52
CA THR A 192 -5.86 5.59 -4.87
C THR A 192 -4.81 6.37 -5.67
N PRO A 193 -3.76 5.74 -6.27
CA PRO A 193 -2.77 6.49 -7.06
C PRO A 193 -3.35 7.09 -8.34
N LEU A 194 -4.25 6.40 -9.03
CA LEU A 194 -4.91 6.96 -10.20
C LEU A 194 -5.81 8.14 -9.79
N ALA A 195 -6.55 8.01 -8.69
CA ALA A 195 -7.35 9.12 -8.17
C ALA A 195 -6.47 10.36 -7.90
N ALA A 196 -5.29 10.16 -7.28
CA ALA A 196 -4.33 11.23 -7.00
C ALA A 196 -3.83 11.91 -8.28
N VAL A 197 -3.45 11.16 -9.29
CA VAL A 197 -2.96 11.69 -10.58
C VAL A 197 -4.07 12.44 -11.35
N LEU A 198 -5.33 12.09 -11.14
CA LEU A 198 -6.45 12.76 -11.77
C LEU A 198 -6.87 14.06 -11.08
N THR A 199 -6.34 14.40 -9.90
CA THR A 199 -6.66 15.66 -9.22
C THR A 199 -6.17 16.88 -10.01
N PRO A 200 -6.84 18.03 -9.90
CA PRO A 200 -6.36 19.28 -10.48
C PRO A 200 -4.94 19.64 -9.98
N GLU A 201 -4.69 19.44 -8.68
CA GLU A 201 -3.40 19.71 -8.04
C GLU A 201 -2.24 18.95 -8.72
N PHE A 202 -2.41 17.66 -9.02
CA PHE A 202 -1.39 16.89 -9.71
C PHE A 202 -1.25 17.33 -11.18
N ARG A 203 -2.35 17.61 -11.88
CA ARG A 203 -2.36 17.99 -13.30
C ARG A 203 -1.71 19.35 -13.57
N GLU A 204 -1.62 20.22 -12.57
CA GLU A 204 -0.95 21.51 -12.65
C GLU A 204 0.58 21.39 -12.48
N LEU A 205 1.10 20.19 -12.14
CA LEU A 205 2.54 19.99 -12.04
C LEU A 205 3.18 20.01 -13.43
N GLU A 206 4.17 20.90 -13.57
CA GLU A 206 4.92 21.04 -14.82
C GLU A 206 5.91 19.90 -15.03
N ASN A 207 6.26 19.62 -16.28
CA ASN A 207 7.29 18.65 -16.68
C ASN A 207 6.99 17.20 -16.25
N ILE A 208 5.72 16.79 -16.30
CA ILE A 208 5.28 15.40 -16.15
C ILE A 208 4.43 15.04 -17.38
N GLU A 209 5.00 14.28 -18.31
CA GLU A 209 4.32 13.77 -19.51
C GLU A 209 4.05 12.27 -19.38
N THR A 210 4.99 11.53 -18.77
CA THR A 210 4.91 10.07 -18.60
C THR A 210 4.93 9.71 -17.12
N ILE A 211 3.84 9.10 -16.63
CA ILE A 211 3.71 8.69 -15.24
C ILE A 211 3.48 7.18 -15.10
N GLY A 212 4.27 6.54 -14.25
CA GLY A 212 4.04 5.18 -13.79
C GLY A 212 3.07 5.14 -12.61
N ILE A 213 2.00 4.34 -12.70
CA ILE A 213 1.04 4.12 -11.62
C ILE A 213 1.08 2.66 -11.20
N ILE A 214 1.36 2.40 -9.92
CA ILE A 214 1.42 1.02 -9.42
C ILE A 214 0.02 0.55 -9.02
N LEU A 215 -0.49 -0.46 -9.73
CA LEU A 215 -1.72 -1.17 -9.39
C LEU A 215 -1.40 -2.38 -8.50
N THR A 216 -1.85 -2.35 -7.25
CA THR A 216 -1.39 -3.25 -6.18
C THR A 216 -2.14 -4.57 -6.09
N GLY A 217 -3.45 -4.57 -6.28
CA GLY A 217 -4.24 -5.79 -6.16
C GLY A 217 -5.75 -5.63 -6.31
N GLY A 218 -6.46 -6.76 -6.30
CA GLY A 218 -7.89 -6.81 -6.58
C GLY A 218 -8.68 -7.78 -5.67
N ASN A 219 -8.25 -7.98 -4.41
CA ASN A 219 -8.99 -8.80 -3.45
C ASN A 219 -10.22 -8.07 -2.89
N VAL A 220 -11.17 -7.78 -3.77
CA VAL A 220 -12.42 -7.07 -3.47
C VAL A 220 -13.61 -8.04 -3.46
N ASP A 221 -14.59 -7.77 -2.59
CA ASP A 221 -15.85 -8.51 -2.55
C ASP A 221 -16.77 -8.01 -3.67
N LEU A 222 -16.92 -8.83 -4.73
CA LEU A 222 -17.74 -8.49 -5.89
C LEU A 222 -19.23 -8.33 -5.58
N SER A 223 -19.70 -8.84 -4.42
CA SER A 223 -21.07 -8.66 -3.96
C SER A 223 -21.30 -7.33 -3.22
N LYS A 224 -20.24 -6.57 -2.95
CA LYS A 224 -20.24 -5.33 -2.15
C LYS A 224 -19.39 -4.25 -2.80
N LEU A 225 -19.55 -4.08 -4.10
CA LEU A 225 -18.83 -3.02 -4.80
C LEU A 225 -19.33 -1.64 -4.37
N PRO A 226 -18.45 -0.62 -4.31
CA PRO A 226 -18.82 0.74 -3.90
C PRO A 226 -19.55 1.53 -5.01
N PHE A 227 -19.95 0.86 -6.10
CA PHE A 227 -20.65 1.43 -7.25
C PHE A 227 -21.65 0.46 -7.86
#